data_7f75d183d64bc6b72ced762a74fff675
#
_entry.id   7f75d183d64bc6b72ced762a74fff675
#
_cell.length_a   1.000
_cell.length_b   1.000
_cell.length_c   1.000
_cell.angle_alpha   90.00
_cell.angle_beta   90.00
_cell.angle_gamma   90.00
#
_symmetry.space_group_name_H-M   'P 1'
#
loop_
_entity.id
_entity.type
_entity.pdbx_description
1 polymer ?
#
loop_
_entity_poly.entity_id
_entity_poly.type
_entity_poly.pdbx_seq_one_letter_code
_entity_poly.pdbx_strand_id
1 'polypeptide(L)'
;KEEQEKLSKKIFPDLKVMMLHGQMRPKEKEKVMADFHDRKTDILVSTSVVEVGVDVPNATVMMIEGSDRFGLAQLYQFRGRVGRGEHQSYCFLFTDSKSKSTQARLKAILEAKNGFELAEKDLEIRGPGQFLGEAQTGFPDLMMRGLQDIELIKTSRSAALRVVQKDP
;
A
#
# COMPACT_ATOMS: atom_id res chain seq x y z
N LYS A 1 -6.67 -9.84 -18.36
CA LYS A 1 -7.72 -10.50 -19.20
C LYS A 1 -7.97 -11.92 -18.70
N GLU A 2 -6.96 -12.77 -18.62
CA GLU A 2 -7.09 -14.16 -18.17
C GLU A 2 -7.77 -14.26 -16.79
N GLU A 3 -7.33 -13.47 -15.81
CA GLU A 3 -7.89 -13.49 -14.46
C GLU A 3 -9.36 -13.03 -14.44
N GLN A 4 -9.71 -11.99 -15.19
CA GLN A 4 -11.10 -11.56 -15.32
C GLN A 4 -11.97 -12.65 -15.95
N GLU A 5 -11.48 -13.30 -17.02
CA GLU A 5 -12.21 -14.39 -17.67
C GLU A 5 -12.37 -15.61 -16.78
N LYS A 6 -11.34 -15.95 -16.00
CA LYS A 6 -11.39 -17.02 -15.02
C LYS A 6 -12.45 -16.73 -13.93
N LEU A 7 -12.43 -15.51 -13.38
CA LEU A 7 -13.40 -15.10 -12.37
C LEU A 7 -14.82 -15.10 -12.92
N SER A 8 -15.07 -14.49 -14.09
CA SER A 8 -16.41 -14.35 -14.64
C SER A 8 -17.02 -15.64 -15.21
N LYS A 9 -16.19 -16.54 -15.77
CA LYS A 9 -16.69 -17.73 -16.43
C LYS A 9 -16.66 -19.01 -15.57
N LYS A 10 -15.68 -19.09 -14.63
CA LYS A 10 -15.43 -20.33 -13.90
C LYS A 10 -15.73 -20.25 -12.40
N ILE A 11 -15.43 -19.11 -11.76
CA ILE A 11 -15.49 -18.99 -10.31
C ILE A 11 -16.79 -18.31 -9.88
N PHE A 12 -17.14 -17.21 -10.51
CA PHE A 12 -18.32 -16.40 -10.18
C PHE A 12 -19.16 -16.11 -11.43
N PRO A 13 -19.78 -17.13 -12.06
CA PRO A 13 -20.54 -16.97 -13.31
C PRO A 13 -21.77 -16.08 -13.15
N ASP A 14 -22.31 -15.97 -11.93
CA ASP A 14 -23.49 -15.19 -11.61
C ASP A 14 -23.17 -13.74 -11.22
N LEU A 15 -21.88 -13.39 -11.09
CA LEU A 15 -21.44 -12.07 -10.72
C LEU A 15 -20.88 -11.29 -11.92
N LYS A 16 -21.15 -9.99 -11.92
CA LYS A 16 -20.65 -9.09 -12.96
C LYS A 16 -19.23 -8.67 -12.64
N VAL A 17 -18.28 -9.16 -13.43
CA VAL A 17 -16.85 -8.89 -13.27
C VAL A 17 -16.40 -7.91 -14.34
N MET A 18 -15.90 -6.75 -13.93
CA MET A 18 -15.31 -5.74 -14.80
C MET A 18 -13.81 -5.63 -14.58
N MET A 19 -13.11 -5.11 -15.59
CA MET A 19 -11.65 -4.92 -15.55
C MET A 19 -11.30 -3.44 -15.71
N LEU A 20 -10.28 -3.00 -14.96
CA LEU A 20 -9.71 -1.66 -15.05
C LEU A 20 -8.18 -1.75 -15.20
N HIS A 21 -7.62 -1.12 -16.23
CA HIS A 21 -6.17 -1.12 -16.44
C HIS A 21 -5.66 0.17 -17.07
N GLY A 22 -4.35 0.40 -17.02
CA GLY A 22 -3.71 1.65 -17.44
C GLY A 22 -3.95 2.05 -18.88
N GLN A 23 -4.07 1.08 -19.80
CA GLN A 23 -4.23 1.31 -21.23
C GLN A 23 -5.65 1.68 -21.68
N MET A 24 -6.65 1.62 -20.77
CA MET A 24 -8.01 2.06 -21.08
C MET A 24 -8.06 3.56 -21.27
N ARG A 25 -8.96 4.03 -22.16
CA ARG A 25 -9.23 5.45 -22.37
C ARG A 25 -9.84 6.07 -21.09
N PRO A 26 -9.59 7.35 -20.81
CA PRO A 26 -10.10 7.99 -19.59
C PRO A 26 -11.62 7.80 -19.39
N LYS A 27 -12.42 8.03 -20.42
CA LYS A 27 -13.88 7.86 -20.36
C LYS A 27 -14.33 6.43 -20.05
N GLU A 28 -13.56 5.42 -20.51
CA GLU A 28 -13.86 4.02 -20.20
C GLU A 28 -13.55 3.70 -18.74
N LYS A 29 -12.45 4.23 -18.22
CA LYS A 29 -12.09 4.10 -16.80
C LYS A 29 -13.15 4.73 -15.90
N GLU A 30 -13.56 5.96 -16.21
CA GLU A 30 -14.62 6.68 -15.50
C GLU A 30 -15.93 5.87 -15.47
N LYS A 31 -16.32 5.32 -16.63
CA LYS A 31 -17.53 4.51 -16.73
C LYS A 31 -17.45 3.24 -15.88
N VAL A 32 -16.35 2.49 -15.96
CA VAL A 32 -16.16 1.27 -15.16
C VAL A 32 -16.20 1.59 -13.67
N MET A 33 -15.59 2.71 -13.26
CA MET A 33 -15.59 3.14 -11.88
C MET A 33 -16.98 3.59 -11.40
N ALA A 34 -17.71 4.32 -12.22
CA ALA A 34 -19.09 4.70 -11.93
C ALA A 34 -19.98 3.47 -11.79
N ASP A 35 -19.87 2.50 -12.71
CA ASP A 35 -20.64 1.25 -12.65
C ASP A 35 -20.31 0.43 -11.39
N PHE A 36 -19.07 0.45 -10.91
CA PHE A 36 -18.66 -0.21 -9.67
C PHE A 36 -19.15 0.55 -8.43
N HIS A 37 -19.06 1.87 -8.42
CA HIS A 37 -19.59 2.71 -7.36
C HIS A 37 -21.13 2.55 -7.22
N ASP A 38 -21.83 2.51 -8.35
CA ASP A 38 -23.29 2.36 -8.43
C ASP A 38 -23.77 0.92 -8.19
N ARG A 39 -22.90 0.01 -7.79
CA ARG A 39 -23.21 -1.43 -7.56
C ARG A 39 -23.74 -2.15 -8.80
N LYS A 40 -23.43 -1.65 -9.98
CA LYS A 40 -23.76 -2.32 -11.26
C LYS A 40 -22.70 -3.37 -11.64
N THR A 41 -21.61 -3.42 -10.89
CA THR A 41 -20.49 -4.35 -11.01
C THR A 41 -20.20 -4.90 -9.62
N ASP A 42 -20.07 -6.22 -9.51
CA ASP A 42 -19.85 -6.91 -8.23
C ASP A 42 -18.36 -7.05 -7.94
N ILE A 43 -17.55 -7.31 -8.96
CA ILE A 43 -16.10 -7.52 -8.83
C ILE A 43 -15.36 -6.63 -9.83
N LEU A 44 -14.43 -5.84 -9.31
CA LEU A 44 -13.50 -5.05 -10.11
C LEU A 44 -12.11 -5.66 -10.08
N VAL A 45 -11.66 -6.18 -11.23
CA VAL A 45 -10.28 -6.65 -11.43
C VAL A 45 -9.44 -5.50 -11.95
N SER A 46 -8.41 -5.11 -11.20
CA SER A 46 -7.58 -3.97 -11.56
C SER A 46 -6.10 -4.27 -11.49
N THR A 47 -5.32 -3.56 -12.30
CA THR A 47 -3.89 -3.38 -12.06
C THR A 47 -3.69 -2.28 -11.03
N SER A 48 -2.45 -1.94 -10.66
CA SER A 48 -2.10 -0.90 -9.67
C SER A 48 -2.66 0.51 -9.96
N VAL A 49 -3.37 0.69 -11.06
CA VAL A 49 -3.98 1.98 -11.48
C VAL A 49 -5.00 2.53 -10.47
N VAL A 50 -5.51 1.69 -9.56
CA VAL A 50 -6.48 2.08 -8.52
C VAL A 50 -5.82 2.80 -7.33
N GLU A 51 -4.52 3.08 -7.39
CA GLU A 51 -3.78 3.73 -6.30
C GLU A 51 -4.28 5.15 -5.99
N VAL A 52 -4.82 5.88 -6.98
CA VAL A 52 -5.11 7.33 -6.83
C VAL A 52 -6.57 7.66 -7.09
N GLY A 53 -7.18 8.35 -6.12
CA GLY A 53 -8.37 9.17 -6.34
C GLY A 53 -9.72 8.45 -6.40
N VAL A 54 -9.77 7.14 -6.18
CA VAL A 54 -11.03 6.40 -6.22
C VAL A 54 -11.48 6.02 -4.82
N ASP A 55 -12.56 6.59 -4.40
CA ASP A 55 -13.27 6.19 -3.18
C ASP A 55 -14.48 5.34 -3.55
N VAL A 56 -14.53 4.12 -3.05
CA VAL A 56 -15.66 3.20 -3.26
C VAL A 56 -16.15 2.71 -1.90
N PRO A 57 -17.03 3.46 -1.23
CA PRO A 57 -17.47 3.15 0.13
C PRO A 57 -18.11 1.77 0.29
N ASN A 58 -18.70 1.23 -0.77
CA ASN A 58 -19.33 -0.07 -0.80
C ASN A 58 -18.37 -1.25 -1.11
N ALA A 59 -17.09 -0.99 -1.37
CA ALA A 59 -16.10 -2.04 -1.50
C ALA A 59 -15.68 -2.55 -0.12
N THR A 60 -16.02 -3.79 0.17
CA THR A 60 -15.76 -4.42 1.48
C THR A 60 -14.65 -5.46 1.44
N VAL A 61 -14.27 -5.93 0.26
CA VAL A 61 -13.22 -6.94 0.09
C VAL A 61 -12.17 -6.44 -0.87
N MET A 62 -10.91 -6.50 -0.44
CA MET A 62 -9.73 -6.26 -1.26
C MET A 62 -8.88 -7.52 -1.31
N MET A 63 -8.53 -7.95 -2.51
CA MET A 63 -7.58 -9.04 -2.74
C MET A 63 -6.38 -8.53 -3.52
N ILE A 64 -5.17 -8.73 -3.01
CA ILE A 64 -3.93 -8.26 -3.63
C ILE A 64 -3.07 -9.47 -3.96
N GLU A 65 -3.01 -9.79 -5.24
CA GLU A 65 -2.18 -10.85 -5.81
C GLU A 65 -0.74 -10.38 -5.99
N GLY A 66 0.23 -11.27 -5.70
CA GLY A 66 1.66 -10.94 -5.80
C GLY A 66 2.04 -9.78 -4.88
N SER A 67 1.55 -9.79 -3.65
CA SER A 67 1.75 -8.71 -2.67
C SER A 67 3.22 -8.44 -2.34
N ASP A 68 4.11 -9.40 -2.59
CA ASP A 68 5.56 -9.26 -2.46
C ASP A 68 6.18 -8.28 -3.47
N ARG A 69 5.50 -8.01 -4.58
CA ARG A 69 5.96 -7.10 -5.65
C ARG A 69 5.68 -5.62 -5.36
N PHE A 70 4.82 -5.34 -4.39
CA PHE A 70 4.43 -3.97 -4.02
C PHE A 70 5.25 -3.47 -2.84
N GLY A 71 5.50 -2.16 -2.81
CA GLY A 71 6.06 -1.49 -1.64
C GLY A 71 5.08 -1.46 -0.46
N LEU A 72 5.57 -1.34 0.77
CA LEU A 72 4.72 -1.28 1.96
C LEU A 72 3.74 -0.10 1.91
N ALA A 73 4.19 1.06 1.43
CA ALA A 73 3.34 2.22 1.24
C ALA A 73 2.19 1.97 0.26
N GLN A 74 2.45 1.27 -0.86
CA GLN A 74 1.42 0.90 -1.83
C GLN A 74 0.41 -0.07 -1.23
N LEU A 75 0.87 -1.12 -0.56
CA LEU A 75 -0.02 -2.07 0.12
C LEU A 75 -0.90 -1.38 1.17
N TYR A 76 -0.35 -0.40 1.88
CA TYR A 76 -1.10 0.41 2.83
C TYR A 76 -2.17 1.27 2.15
N GLN A 77 -1.84 1.87 1.01
CA GLN A 77 -2.80 2.62 0.20
C GLN A 77 -3.92 1.74 -0.32
N PHE A 78 -3.60 0.53 -0.82
CA PHE A 78 -4.61 -0.44 -1.25
C PHE A 78 -5.52 -0.84 -0.09
N ARG A 79 -4.96 -1.22 1.07
CA ARG A 79 -5.75 -1.52 2.27
C ARG A 79 -6.70 -0.40 2.63
N GLY A 80 -6.28 0.85 2.49
CA GLY A 80 -7.09 2.03 2.77
C GLY A 80 -8.20 2.32 1.76
N ARG A 81 -8.34 1.51 0.68
CA ARG A 81 -9.43 1.65 -0.29
C ARG A 81 -10.70 0.91 0.10
N VAL A 82 -10.65 0.02 1.06
CA VAL A 82 -11.81 -0.67 1.66
C VAL A 82 -11.96 -0.24 3.12
N GLY A 83 -13.14 -0.51 3.71
CA GLY A 83 -13.42 -0.20 5.10
C GLY A 83 -13.80 1.27 5.34
N ARG A 84 -14.35 1.94 4.35
CA ARG A 84 -14.84 3.34 4.46
C ARG A 84 -16.35 3.43 4.67
N GLY A 85 -17.04 2.32 4.63
CA GLY A 85 -18.47 2.20 4.89
C GLY A 85 -18.76 1.63 6.28
N GLU A 86 -20.04 1.34 6.51
CA GLU A 86 -20.52 0.79 7.78
C GLU A 86 -20.26 -0.73 7.94
N HIS A 87 -19.89 -1.40 6.85
CA HIS A 87 -19.71 -2.85 6.82
C HIS A 87 -18.28 -3.25 7.19
N GLN A 88 -18.15 -4.39 7.87
CA GLN A 88 -16.85 -5.03 8.10
C GLN A 88 -16.15 -5.29 6.77
N SER A 89 -14.89 -4.89 6.67
CA SER A 89 -14.11 -5.02 5.45
C SER A 89 -12.87 -5.89 5.67
N TYR A 90 -12.44 -6.54 4.59
CA TYR A 90 -11.34 -7.49 4.60
C TYR A 90 -10.32 -7.14 3.52
N CYS A 91 -9.04 -7.26 3.85
CA CYS A 91 -7.95 -7.13 2.89
C CYS A 91 -7.09 -8.38 2.93
N PHE A 92 -7.04 -9.12 1.82
CA PHE A 92 -6.27 -10.35 1.69
C PHE A 92 -5.01 -10.09 0.85
N LEU A 93 -3.86 -10.51 1.38
CA LEU A 93 -2.56 -10.40 0.72
C LEU A 93 -2.10 -11.79 0.30
N PHE A 94 -1.94 -12.00 -1.01
CA PHE A 94 -1.46 -13.27 -1.56
C PHE A 94 -0.02 -13.14 -2.05
N THR A 95 0.81 -14.14 -1.76
CA THR A 95 2.20 -14.21 -2.23
C THR A 95 2.65 -15.65 -2.33
N ASP A 96 3.41 -15.96 -3.37
CA ASP A 96 4.12 -17.23 -3.53
C ASP A 96 5.51 -17.21 -2.88
N SER A 97 5.97 -16.02 -2.48
CA SER A 97 7.29 -15.84 -1.88
C SER A 97 7.34 -16.36 -0.45
N LYS A 98 8.26 -17.30 -0.20
CA LYS A 98 8.55 -17.85 1.13
C LYS A 98 9.71 -17.15 1.83
N SER A 99 10.24 -16.06 1.27
CA SER A 99 11.37 -15.35 1.85
C SER A 99 11.04 -14.73 3.21
N LYS A 100 11.99 -14.78 4.14
CA LYS A 100 11.82 -14.16 5.47
C LYS A 100 11.56 -12.65 5.37
N SER A 101 12.21 -11.98 4.41
CA SER A 101 12.02 -10.54 4.17
C SER A 101 10.59 -10.24 3.71
N THR A 102 10.03 -11.01 2.76
CA THR A 102 8.63 -10.86 2.35
C THR A 102 7.67 -11.06 3.53
N GLN A 103 7.88 -12.13 4.31
CA GLN A 103 7.04 -12.40 5.47
C GLN A 103 7.09 -11.27 6.52
N ALA A 104 8.28 -10.73 6.80
CA ALA A 104 8.44 -9.59 7.71
C ALA A 104 7.70 -8.35 7.20
N ARG A 105 7.78 -8.06 5.89
CA ARG A 105 7.06 -6.94 5.27
C ARG A 105 5.55 -7.11 5.34
N LEU A 106 5.02 -8.26 4.99
CA LEU A 106 3.58 -8.52 5.05
C LEU A 106 3.07 -8.49 6.50
N LYS A 107 3.86 -9.01 7.45
CA LYS A 107 3.56 -8.89 8.88
C LYS A 107 3.50 -7.43 9.33
N ALA A 108 4.43 -6.59 8.87
CA ALA A 108 4.42 -5.16 9.18
C ALA A 108 3.12 -4.46 8.73
N ILE A 109 2.59 -4.81 7.54
CA ILE A 109 1.28 -4.31 7.07
C ILE A 109 0.12 -4.74 7.97
N LEU A 110 0.13 -5.98 8.46
CA LEU A 110 -0.93 -6.51 9.32
C LEU A 110 -0.94 -5.84 10.70
N GLU A 111 0.23 -5.56 11.25
CA GLU A 111 0.41 -5.06 12.61
C GLU A 111 0.32 -3.52 12.71
N ALA A 112 0.74 -2.80 11.66
CA ALA A 112 0.76 -1.34 11.69
C ALA A 112 -0.66 -0.75 11.79
N LYS A 113 -0.85 0.07 12.80
CA LYS A 113 -2.12 0.78 13.08
C LYS A 113 -2.27 2.01 12.22
N ASN A 114 -1.16 2.63 11.83
CA ASN A 114 -1.13 3.85 11.03
C ASN A 114 0.10 3.87 10.11
N GLY A 115 0.13 4.87 9.20
CA GLY A 115 1.20 5.00 8.22
C GLY A 115 2.57 5.34 8.82
N PHE A 116 2.63 5.95 10.00
CA PHE A 116 3.90 6.26 10.67
C PHE A 116 4.56 4.99 11.21
N GLU A 117 3.79 4.14 11.91
CA GLU A 117 4.28 2.84 12.38
C GLU A 117 4.75 1.97 11.21
N LEU A 118 4.04 2.04 10.07
CA LEU A 118 4.44 1.31 8.89
C LEU A 118 5.76 1.83 8.32
N ALA A 119 5.96 3.15 8.29
CA ALA A 119 7.20 3.76 7.82
C ALA A 119 8.39 3.40 8.72
N GLU A 120 8.19 3.37 10.03
CA GLU A 120 9.20 2.90 10.99
C GLU A 120 9.58 1.45 10.72
N LYS A 121 8.59 0.55 10.57
CA LYS A 121 8.84 -0.86 10.24
C LYS A 121 9.49 -1.06 8.87
N ASP A 122 9.13 -0.26 7.87
CA ASP A 122 9.75 -0.31 6.54
C ASP A 122 11.25 0.07 6.61
N LEU A 123 11.57 1.09 7.40
CA LEU A 123 12.95 1.51 7.65
C LEU A 123 13.76 0.43 8.37
N GLU A 124 13.18 -0.21 9.39
CA GLU A 124 13.81 -1.33 10.10
C GLU A 124 14.09 -2.52 9.18
N ILE A 125 13.13 -2.89 8.31
CA ILE A 125 13.25 -4.04 7.41
C ILE A 125 14.25 -3.78 6.29
N ARG A 126 14.26 -2.59 5.71
CA ARG A 126 15.16 -2.23 4.60
C ARG A 126 16.55 -1.84 5.08
N GLY A 127 16.63 -1.33 6.30
CA GLY A 127 17.83 -0.67 6.81
C GLY A 127 18.06 0.70 6.15
N PRO A 128 18.82 1.58 6.80
CA PRO A 128 19.05 2.94 6.34
C PRO A 128 19.88 3.04 5.06
N GLY A 129 20.66 2.01 4.72
CA GLY A 129 21.52 1.97 3.53
C GLY A 129 20.77 2.06 2.21
N GLN A 130 19.57 1.47 2.11
CA GLN A 130 18.76 1.57 0.90
C GLN A 130 18.04 2.92 0.73
N PHE A 131 17.88 3.68 1.82
CA PHE A 131 17.24 4.99 1.77
C PHE A 131 18.15 6.08 1.22
N LEU A 132 19.47 5.90 1.39
CA LEU A 132 20.48 6.91 1.01
C LEU A 132 21.05 6.66 -0.41
N GLY A 133 20.61 5.62 -1.11
CA GLY A 133 21.11 5.25 -2.44
C GLY A 133 22.59 4.86 -2.43
N GLU A 134 23.02 3.99 -3.32
CA GLU A 134 24.43 3.60 -3.51
C GLU A 134 25.35 4.76 -3.93
N ALA A 135 24.82 5.99 -4.06
CA ALA A 135 25.49 7.13 -4.70
C ALA A 135 26.23 8.06 -3.74
N GLN A 136 26.26 7.82 -2.43
CA GLN A 136 27.04 8.65 -1.51
C GLN A 136 28.06 7.84 -0.71
N THR A 137 29.13 7.45 -1.39
CA THR A 137 30.44 7.22 -0.80
C THR A 137 30.91 8.51 -0.10
N GLY A 138 30.77 8.60 1.22
CA GLY A 138 31.31 9.76 1.95
C GLY A 138 30.59 10.14 3.25
N PHE A 139 29.49 9.49 3.64
CA PHE A 139 28.92 9.72 4.96
C PHE A 139 29.75 8.98 6.02
N PRO A 140 30.27 9.65 7.06
CA PRO A 140 30.96 8.98 8.14
C PRO A 140 30.08 7.94 8.80
N ASP A 141 30.66 6.80 9.17
CA ASP A 141 30.01 5.68 9.87
C ASP A 141 29.18 6.11 11.09
N LEU A 142 29.57 7.20 11.71
CA LEU A 142 28.91 7.81 12.85
C LEU A 142 27.53 8.39 12.48
N MET A 143 27.39 9.02 11.29
CA MET A 143 26.11 9.54 10.79
C MET A 143 25.17 8.39 10.43
N MET A 144 25.69 7.32 9.85
CA MET A 144 24.91 6.13 9.52
C MET A 144 24.36 5.46 10.77
N ARG A 145 25.13 5.37 11.86
CA ARG A 145 24.67 4.84 13.16
C ARG A 145 23.63 5.76 13.80
N GLY A 146 23.77 7.06 13.69
CA GLY A 146 22.79 8.03 14.18
C GLY A 146 21.44 7.95 13.47
N LEU A 147 21.44 7.64 12.16
CA LEU A 147 20.20 7.42 11.38
C LEU A 147 19.54 6.06 11.65
N GLN A 148 20.25 5.13 12.28
CA GLN A 148 19.70 3.85 12.74
C GLN A 148 19.02 3.96 14.11
N ASP A 149 19.33 5.00 14.87
CA ASP A 149 18.77 5.22 16.20
C ASP A 149 17.51 6.07 16.10
N ILE A 150 16.36 5.38 16.04
CA ILE A 150 15.03 5.99 15.94
C ILE A 150 14.76 6.90 17.17
N GLU A 151 15.24 6.54 18.34
CA GLU A 151 15.07 7.34 19.56
C GLU A 151 15.90 8.64 19.47
N LEU A 152 17.10 8.57 18.94
CA LEU A 152 17.91 9.75 18.68
C LEU A 152 17.24 10.70 17.68
N ILE A 153 16.65 10.15 16.61
CA ILE A 153 15.89 10.94 15.61
C ILE A 153 14.68 11.62 16.25
N LYS A 154 13.89 10.90 17.05
CA LYS A 154 12.73 11.46 17.76
C LYS A 154 13.14 12.56 18.74
N THR A 155 14.21 12.33 19.50
CA THR A 155 14.74 13.28 20.47
C THR A 155 15.27 14.53 19.78
N SER A 156 16.04 14.38 18.70
CA SER A 156 16.58 15.48 17.90
C SER A 156 15.46 16.33 17.29
N ARG A 157 14.44 15.69 16.72
CA ARG A 157 13.25 16.39 16.20
C ARG A 157 12.53 17.19 17.27
N SER A 158 12.34 16.59 18.45
CA SER A 158 11.67 17.26 19.57
C SER A 158 12.49 18.45 20.10
N ALA A 159 13.81 18.34 20.11
CA ALA A 159 14.72 19.43 20.47
C ALA A 159 14.66 20.57 19.42
N ALA A 160 14.73 20.23 18.13
CA ALA A 160 14.63 21.21 17.05
C ALA A 160 13.30 21.98 17.09
N LEU A 161 12.16 21.29 17.29
CA LEU A 161 10.86 21.95 17.43
C LEU A 161 10.81 22.93 18.60
N ARG A 162 11.41 22.58 19.75
CA ARG A 162 11.48 23.49 20.90
C ARG A 162 12.32 24.74 20.62
N VAL A 163 13.39 24.59 19.84
CA VAL A 163 14.24 25.76 19.47
C VAL A 163 13.46 26.67 18.53
N VAL A 164 12.87 26.13 17.45
CA VAL A 164 12.10 26.91 16.47
C VAL A 164 10.87 27.62 17.10
N GLN A 165 10.25 27.00 18.13
CA GLN A 165 9.13 27.63 18.85
C GLN A 165 9.56 28.78 19.77
N LYS A 166 10.82 28.80 20.21
CA LYS A 166 11.35 29.86 21.11
C LYS A 166 11.96 31.02 20.35
N ASP A 167 12.41 30.81 19.14
CA ASP A 167 13.07 31.79 18.28
C ASP A 167 12.60 31.56 16.82
N PRO A 168 11.36 32.07 16.48
CA PRO A 168 10.72 31.86 15.18
C PRO A 168 11.36 32.69 14.05
#